data_e9f90f4fc09961c827c5b49f0306e5e0
#
_entry.id   e9f90f4fc09961c827c5b49f0306e5e0
#
_cell.length_a   1.000
_cell.length_b   1.000
_cell.length_c   1.000
_cell.angle_alpha   90.00
_cell.angle_beta   90.00
_cell.angle_gamma   90.00
#
_symmetry.space_group_name_H-M   'P 1'
#
loop_
_entity.id
_entity.type
_entity.pdbx_description
1 polymer ?
#
loop_
_entity_poly.entity_id
_entity_poly.type
_entity_poly.pdbx_seq_one_letter_code
_entity_poly.pdbx_strand_id
1 'polypeptide(L)'
;MGRGSNSNGVRRYNERLVLSTVRRLDGASKADLAKITGLSPQAALRIVEDLQADGLLMVAGRRTGGMGQPSTIYKINGENGYTIGVEIGRSRLTCVLLNFNGVVLATQTWPMAFPERAAVIAEIAAFARVQLDALSPEQREAFLGVGIAMPWFIGAWREEIGVSPDQAREWGADVEDAFRSGLDCPVFFENDGNAAALAELLCGVGLGVENYLYFHVGTFVGGGLVLGGQIHQGRHGNAAALASMPIPDQGGQDFLLHRASLYSLEAALGRGDDDAVRTTWLDTCAQAIAFVILGANSLLDLDAVVLSGAMDEALLQALVARVEARMTATAPKDFFKPSMLVGQIRETAPAVGAGLLPLYASYTPNLGSLLKGDAA
;
A
#
# COMPACT_ATOMS: atom_id res chain seq x y z
N MET A 1 -8.48 23.05 19.47
CA MET A 1 -9.64 22.85 20.36
C MET A 1 -9.96 21.37 20.35
N GLY A 2 -10.00 20.71 21.53
CA GLY A 2 -10.36 19.29 21.64
C GLY A 2 -11.85 19.09 21.35
N ARG A 3 -12.16 18.17 20.43
CA ARG A 3 -13.57 17.77 20.16
C ARG A 3 -13.96 16.64 21.12
N GLY A 4 -15.20 16.65 21.65
CA GLY A 4 -15.68 15.57 22.52
C GLY A 4 -15.93 14.27 21.74
N SER A 5 -15.76 13.11 22.41
CA SER A 5 -16.12 11.81 21.84
C SER A 5 -17.64 11.61 21.79
N ASN A 6 -18.13 10.76 20.87
CA ASN A 6 -19.50 10.31 20.86
C ASN A 6 -19.58 8.77 20.96
N SER A 7 -20.66 8.24 21.54
CA SER A 7 -20.82 6.80 21.77
C SER A 7 -20.81 5.97 20.47
N ASN A 8 -21.36 6.52 19.38
CA ASN A 8 -21.36 5.85 18.06
C ASN A 8 -19.96 5.83 17.45
N GLY A 9 -19.18 6.91 17.63
CA GLY A 9 -17.78 6.95 17.18
C GLY A 9 -16.91 5.91 17.92
N VAL A 10 -17.07 5.81 19.23
CA VAL A 10 -16.37 4.80 20.04
C VAL A 10 -16.75 3.37 19.59
N ARG A 11 -18.04 3.12 19.35
CA ARG A 11 -18.48 1.81 18.85
C ARG A 11 -17.84 1.47 17.52
N ARG A 12 -17.93 2.35 16.51
CA ARG A 12 -17.31 2.16 15.18
C ARG A 12 -15.79 1.95 15.27
N TYR A 13 -15.12 2.72 16.11
CA TYR A 13 -13.69 2.55 16.34
C TYR A 13 -13.37 1.14 16.87
N ASN A 14 -14.11 0.67 17.87
CA ASN A 14 -13.91 -0.65 18.46
C ASN A 14 -14.23 -1.78 17.47
N GLU A 15 -15.27 -1.66 16.63
CA GLU A 15 -15.58 -2.59 15.56
C GLU A 15 -14.41 -2.71 14.56
N ARG A 16 -13.87 -1.56 14.11
CA ARG A 16 -12.70 -1.51 13.22
C ARG A 16 -11.45 -2.07 13.88
N LEU A 17 -11.24 -1.81 15.17
CA LEU A 17 -10.13 -2.36 15.94
C LEU A 17 -10.19 -3.88 16.01
N VAL A 18 -11.38 -4.45 16.23
CA VAL A 18 -11.60 -5.90 16.23
C VAL A 18 -11.34 -6.48 14.84
N LEU A 19 -11.89 -5.89 13.78
CA LEU A 19 -11.66 -6.35 12.39
C LEU A 19 -10.18 -6.32 12.01
N SER A 20 -9.47 -5.23 12.30
CA SER A 20 -8.03 -5.10 12.05
C SER A 20 -7.22 -6.13 12.83
N THR A 21 -7.61 -6.43 14.07
CA THR A 21 -6.96 -7.44 14.89
C THR A 21 -7.19 -8.85 14.33
N VAL A 22 -8.41 -9.17 13.89
CA VAL A 22 -8.72 -10.46 13.25
C VAL A 22 -7.92 -10.62 11.96
N ARG A 23 -7.81 -9.57 11.13
CA ARG A 23 -7.01 -9.57 9.90
C ARG A 23 -5.53 -9.85 10.21
N ARG A 24 -4.94 -9.09 11.15
CA ARG A 24 -3.53 -9.23 11.53
C ARG A 24 -3.16 -10.61 12.03
N LEU A 25 -4.06 -11.29 12.74
CA LEU A 25 -3.83 -12.60 13.34
C LEU A 25 -4.24 -13.78 12.42
N ASP A 26 -4.77 -13.50 11.24
CA ASP A 26 -5.42 -14.50 10.37
C ASP A 26 -6.45 -15.36 11.13
N GLY A 27 -7.13 -14.74 12.09
CA GLY A 27 -8.16 -15.34 12.90
C GLY A 27 -7.89 -15.25 14.40
N ALA A 28 -8.97 -15.04 15.18
CA ALA A 28 -8.88 -14.86 16.62
C ALA A 28 -10.14 -15.38 17.34
N SER A 29 -9.97 -15.79 18.60
CA SER A 29 -11.10 -16.06 19.50
C SER A 29 -11.57 -14.76 20.18
N LYS A 30 -12.81 -14.78 20.70
CA LYS A 30 -13.34 -13.67 21.52
C LYS A 30 -12.41 -13.30 22.70
N ALA A 31 -11.76 -14.29 23.29
CA ALA A 31 -10.82 -14.10 24.41
C ALA A 31 -9.51 -13.42 23.93
N ASP A 32 -8.96 -13.86 22.76
CA ASP A 32 -7.77 -13.24 22.18
C ASP A 32 -8.07 -11.76 21.84
N LEU A 33 -9.24 -11.49 21.25
CA LEU A 33 -9.66 -10.15 20.90
C LEU A 33 -9.79 -9.24 22.12
N ALA A 34 -10.46 -9.69 23.17
CA ALA A 34 -10.57 -8.93 24.41
C ALA A 34 -9.18 -8.59 25.00
N LYS A 35 -8.27 -9.57 25.03
CA LYS A 35 -6.92 -9.41 25.57
C LYS A 35 -6.08 -8.42 24.75
N ILE A 36 -6.11 -8.54 23.42
CA ILE A 36 -5.24 -7.75 22.53
C ILE A 36 -5.75 -6.32 22.35
N THR A 37 -7.07 -6.15 22.24
CA THR A 37 -7.68 -4.83 22.04
C THR A 37 -7.89 -4.05 23.32
N GLY A 38 -7.71 -4.68 24.51
CA GLY A 38 -8.02 -4.07 25.80
C GLY A 38 -9.51 -3.88 26.08
N LEU A 39 -10.38 -4.43 25.25
CA LEU A 39 -11.83 -4.39 25.44
C LEU A 39 -12.25 -5.34 26.58
N SER A 40 -13.33 -5.00 27.28
CA SER A 40 -13.92 -5.95 28.23
C SER A 40 -14.40 -7.21 27.49
N PRO A 41 -14.42 -8.40 28.13
CA PRO A 41 -14.90 -9.62 27.50
C PRO A 41 -16.34 -9.51 26.92
N GLN A 42 -17.21 -8.79 27.62
CA GLN A 42 -18.60 -8.53 27.17
C GLN A 42 -18.63 -7.62 25.95
N ALA A 43 -17.77 -6.58 25.89
CA ALA A 43 -17.71 -5.71 24.72
C ALA A 43 -17.17 -6.46 23.49
N ALA A 44 -16.09 -7.23 23.65
CA ALA A 44 -15.54 -8.06 22.57
C ALA A 44 -16.54 -9.10 22.07
N LEU A 45 -17.28 -9.78 22.98
CA LEU A 45 -18.34 -10.72 22.64
C LEU A 45 -19.39 -10.06 21.74
N ARG A 46 -19.95 -8.94 22.19
CA ARG A 46 -21.01 -8.23 21.45
C ARG A 46 -20.53 -7.73 20.09
N ILE A 47 -19.33 -7.15 20.01
CA ILE A 47 -18.79 -6.66 18.74
C ILE A 47 -18.59 -7.82 17.77
N VAL A 48 -18.05 -8.96 18.19
CA VAL A 48 -17.87 -10.13 17.33
C VAL A 48 -19.21 -10.66 16.84
N GLU A 49 -20.25 -10.68 17.68
CA GLU A 49 -21.61 -11.10 17.29
C GLU A 49 -22.25 -10.14 16.30
N ASP A 50 -22.11 -8.83 16.51
CA ASP A 50 -22.57 -7.80 15.58
C ASP A 50 -21.87 -7.95 14.22
N LEU A 51 -20.51 -8.04 14.21
CA LEU A 51 -19.73 -8.21 12.98
C LEU A 51 -20.00 -9.53 12.25
N GLN A 52 -20.34 -10.60 12.97
CA GLN A 52 -20.77 -11.86 12.39
C GLN A 52 -22.18 -11.76 11.79
N ALA A 53 -23.10 -11.08 12.45
CA ALA A 53 -24.45 -10.84 11.94
C ALA A 53 -24.43 -9.98 10.67
N ASP A 54 -23.51 -9.01 10.59
CA ASP A 54 -23.26 -8.16 9.42
C ASP A 54 -22.47 -8.90 8.30
N GLY A 55 -22.11 -10.16 8.50
CA GLY A 55 -21.39 -10.99 7.52
C GLY A 55 -19.88 -10.65 7.39
N LEU A 56 -19.35 -9.73 8.17
CA LEU A 56 -17.93 -9.30 8.13
C LEU A 56 -17.00 -10.36 8.73
N LEU A 57 -17.47 -11.13 9.70
CA LEU A 57 -16.75 -12.23 10.30
C LEU A 57 -17.47 -13.57 10.07
N MET A 58 -16.68 -14.61 9.89
CA MET A 58 -17.17 -15.99 9.79
C MET A 58 -16.49 -16.89 10.81
N VAL A 59 -17.17 -17.97 11.22
CA VAL A 59 -16.57 -19.03 12.05
C VAL A 59 -15.63 -19.86 11.18
N ALA A 60 -14.35 -19.90 11.53
CA ALA A 60 -13.33 -20.67 10.81
C ALA A 60 -13.04 -22.03 11.45
N GLY A 61 -13.53 -22.27 12.68
CA GLY A 61 -13.32 -23.53 13.39
C GLY A 61 -13.21 -23.35 14.89
N ARG A 62 -12.61 -24.32 15.57
CA ARG A 62 -12.36 -24.30 17.01
C ARG A 62 -10.90 -24.64 17.31
N ARG A 63 -10.28 -23.87 18.19
CA ARG A 63 -8.95 -24.15 18.73
C ARG A 63 -9.13 -25.10 19.93
N THR A 64 -8.59 -26.33 19.80
CA THR A 64 -8.50 -27.34 20.86
C THR A 64 -7.02 -27.48 21.29
N GLY A 65 -6.76 -27.90 22.52
CA GLY A 65 -5.38 -28.22 22.97
C GLY A 65 -4.81 -27.35 24.08
N GLY A 66 -5.62 -26.46 24.72
CA GLY A 66 -5.27 -25.77 25.96
C GLY A 66 -6.01 -26.36 27.19
N MET A 67 -5.56 -26.02 28.41
CA MET A 67 -6.32 -26.30 29.64
C MET A 67 -7.57 -25.39 29.68
N GLY A 68 -8.67 -25.78 29.00
CA GLY A 68 -9.92 -25.02 28.96
C GLY A 68 -10.88 -25.53 27.88
N GLN A 69 -12.08 -24.93 27.79
CA GLN A 69 -13.04 -25.25 26.73
C GLN A 69 -12.52 -24.83 25.35
N PRO A 70 -12.85 -25.58 24.26
CA PRO A 70 -12.51 -25.21 22.89
C PRO A 70 -12.98 -23.79 22.55
N SER A 71 -12.09 -22.95 22.02
CA SER A 71 -12.39 -21.58 21.64
C SER A 71 -12.78 -21.52 20.17
N THR A 72 -13.91 -20.90 19.84
CA THR A 72 -14.31 -20.60 18.46
C THR A 72 -13.39 -19.55 17.87
N ILE A 73 -12.86 -19.80 16.68
CA ILE A 73 -12.01 -18.88 15.92
C ILE A 73 -12.84 -18.20 14.84
N TYR A 74 -12.73 -16.89 14.78
CA TYR A 74 -13.37 -16.03 13.79
C TYR A 74 -12.32 -15.51 12.81
N LYS A 75 -12.65 -15.48 11.53
CA LYS A 75 -11.85 -14.91 10.43
C LYS A 75 -12.66 -13.88 9.67
N ILE A 76 -11.98 -13.03 8.93
CA ILE A 76 -12.62 -12.13 7.97
C ILE A 76 -13.35 -12.98 6.92
N ASN A 77 -14.59 -12.62 6.61
CA ASN A 77 -15.35 -13.24 5.53
C ASN A 77 -15.00 -12.59 4.18
N GLY A 78 -14.22 -13.27 3.36
CA GLY A 78 -13.77 -12.77 2.06
C GLY A 78 -14.92 -12.46 1.09
N GLU A 79 -16.06 -13.12 1.22
CA GLU A 79 -17.21 -12.95 0.32
C GLU A 79 -18.05 -11.70 0.63
N ASN A 80 -17.75 -10.98 1.70
CA ASN A 80 -18.53 -9.82 2.15
C ASN A 80 -18.22 -8.52 1.38
N GLY A 81 -17.34 -8.55 0.40
CA GLY A 81 -17.03 -7.39 -0.42
C GLY A 81 -16.04 -7.68 -1.53
N TYR A 82 -16.18 -6.92 -2.60
CA TYR A 82 -15.30 -6.97 -3.75
C TYR A 82 -14.87 -5.57 -4.13
N THR A 83 -13.64 -5.42 -4.56
CA THR A 83 -13.09 -4.14 -5.00
C THR A 83 -12.22 -4.34 -6.24
N ILE A 84 -12.11 -3.31 -7.05
CA ILE A 84 -11.13 -3.25 -8.13
C ILE A 84 -10.03 -2.27 -7.72
N GLY A 85 -8.79 -2.70 -7.84
CA GLY A 85 -7.62 -1.87 -7.66
C GLY A 85 -6.94 -1.62 -8.99
N VAL A 86 -6.51 -0.39 -9.20
CA VAL A 86 -5.89 0.07 -10.45
C VAL A 86 -4.58 0.79 -10.12
N GLU A 87 -3.50 0.40 -10.78
CA GLU A 87 -2.27 1.17 -10.86
C GLU A 87 -2.17 1.83 -12.23
N ILE A 88 -2.08 3.15 -12.26
CA ILE A 88 -1.79 3.92 -13.47
C ILE A 88 -0.33 4.35 -13.39
N GLY A 89 0.55 3.53 -13.96
CA GLY A 89 1.97 3.81 -14.07
C GLY A 89 2.32 4.60 -15.35
N ARG A 90 3.60 4.95 -15.50
CA ARG A 90 4.08 5.66 -16.70
C ARG A 90 4.29 4.75 -17.90
N SER A 91 4.48 3.46 -17.68
CA SER A 91 4.74 2.46 -18.72
C SER A 91 3.75 1.31 -18.75
N ARG A 92 2.77 1.30 -17.85
CA ARG A 92 1.76 0.24 -17.75
C ARG A 92 0.51 0.69 -17.01
N LEU A 93 -0.59 0.00 -17.29
CA LEU A 93 -1.82 -0.01 -16.50
C LEU A 93 -1.99 -1.41 -15.91
N THR A 94 -2.22 -1.53 -14.60
CA THR A 94 -2.51 -2.80 -13.94
C THR A 94 -3.85 -2.71 -13.21
N CYS A 95 -4.74 -3.66 -13.47
CA CYS A 95 -6.01 -3.81 -12.76
C CYS A 95 -6.04 -5.14 -12.03
N VAL A 96 -6.58 -5.14 -10.80
CA VAL A 96 -6.81 -6.33 -9.99
C VAL A 96 -8.23 -6.36 -9.45
N LEU A 97 -8.85 -7.54 -9.36
CA LEU A 97 -10.07 -7.77 -8.58
C LEU A 97 -9.65 -8.36 -7.24
N LEU A 98 -10.13 -7.79 -6.14
CA LEU A 98 -9.89 -8.27 -4.78
C LEU A 98 -11.20 -8.66 -4.11
N ASN A 99 -11.15 -9.67 -3.23
CA ASN A 99 -12.20 -9.92 -2.27
C ASN A 99 -11.99 -9.11 -0.96
N PHE A 100 -12.95 -9.17 -0.04
CA PHE A 100 -12.91 -8.43 1.24
C PHE A 100 -11.67 -8.75 2.10
N ASN A 101 -11.06 -9.91 1.91
CA ASN A 101 -9.84 -10.30 2.62
C ASN A 101 -8.55 -9.81 1.95
N GLY A 102 -8.66 -9.12 0.80
CA GLY A 102 -7.51 -8.64 0.04
C GLY A 102 -6.86 -9.71 -0.85
N VAL A 103 -7.52 -10.85 -1.04
CA VAL A 103 -7.03 -11.89 -1.97
C VAL A 103 -7.28 -11.43 -3.39
N VAL A 104 -6.24 -11.50 -4.21
CA VAL A 104 -6.32 -11.20 -5.65
C VAL A 104 -7.03 -12.35 -6.37
N LEU A 105 -8.17 -12.05 -6.98
CA LEU A 105 -8.98 -13.00 -7.74
C LEU A 105 -8.71 -12.96 -9.24
N ALA A 106 -8.36 -11.78 -9.76
CA ALA A 106 -7.97 -11.58 -11.14
C ALA A 106 -6.95 -10.44 -11.26
N THR A 107 -6.08 -10.55 -12.25
CA THR A 107 -5.09 -9.50 -12.59
C THR A 107 -5.02 -9.36 -14.10
N GLN A 108 -4.94 -8.12 -14.56
CA GLN A 108 -4.63 -7.80 -15.95
C GLN A 108 -3.71 -6.60 -16.04
N THR A 109 -2.69 -6.69 -16.89
CA THR A 109 -1.71 -5.61 -17.10
C THR A 109 -1.59 -5.32 -18.60
N TRP A 110 -1.62 -4.03 -18.94
CA TRP A 110 -1.40 -3.53 -20.30
C TRP A 110 -0.12 -2.69 -20.32
N PRO A 111 0.88 -3.04 -21.15
CA PRO A 111 2.01 -2.15 -21.38
C PRO A 111 1.56 -0.90 -22.15
N MET A 112 2.10 0.25 -21.76
CA MET A 112 1.80 1.56 -22.36
C MET A 112 3.09 2.35 -22.51
N ALA A 113 3.23 3.14 -23.58
CA ALA A 113 4.37 4.04 -23.72
C ALA A 113 4.25 5.22 -22.73
N PHE A 114 3.07 5.85 -22.67
CA PHE A 114 2.59 6.78 -21.65
C PHE A 114 1.05 6.74 -21.70
N PRO A 115 0.37 6.71 -20.54
CA PRO A 115 -1.06 6.50 -20.53
C PRO A 115 -1.84 7.69 -21.13
N GLU A 116 -2.77 7.40 -22.04
CA GLU A 116 -3.79 8.33 -22.49
C GLU A 116 -5.02 8.18 -21.59
N ARG A 117 -5.47 9.28 -20.99
CA ARG A 117 -6.50 9.26 -19.94
C ARG A 117 -7.81 8.58 -20.37
N ALA A 118 -8.30 8.91 -21.58
CA ALA A 118 -9.55 8.34 -22.09
C ALA A 118 -9.43 6.82 -22.32
N ALA A 119 -8.31 6.36 -22.88
CA ALA A 119 -8.04 4.94 -23.08
C ALA A 119 -7.93 4.20 -21.73
N VAL A 120 -7.26 4.78 -20.75
CA VAL A 120 -7.16 4.21 -19.39
C VAL A 120 -8.54 4.03 -18.76
N ILE A 121 -9.41 5.05 -18.81
CA ILE A 121 -10.78 4.96 -18.27
C ILE A 121 -11.56 3.83 -18.98
N ALA A 122 -11.45 3.74 -20.31
CA ALA A 122 -12.13 2.70 -21.08
C ALA A 122 -11.65 1.29 -20.74
N GLU A 123 -10.35 1.08 -20.56
CA GLU A 123 -9.79 -0.21 -20.17
C GLU A 123 -10.21 -0.62 -18.74
N ILE A 124 -10.22 0.33 -17.79
CA ILE A 124 -10.70 0.08 -16.43
C ILE A 124 -12.19 -0.31 -16.46
N ALA A 125 -13.02 0.42 -17.20
CA ALA A 125 -14.44 0.12 -17.32
C ALA A 125 -14.69 -1.26 -17.98
N ALA A 126 -13.89 -1.61 -19.00
CA ALA A 126 -13.96 -2.91 -19.65
C ALA A 126 -13.56 -4.05 -18.70
N PHE A 127 -12.45 -3.90 -17.97
CA PHE A 127 -12.03 -4.85 -16.94
C PHE A 127 -13.11 -5.00 -15.86
N ALA A 128 -13.61 -3.89 -15.32
CA ALA A 128 -14.65 -3.92 -14.28
C ALA A 128 -15.89 -4.69 -14.76
N ARG A 129 -16.39 -4.41 -15.95
CA ARG A 129 -17.54 -5.11 -16.52
C ARG A 129 -17.29 -6.61 -16.60
N VAL A 130 -16.16 -7.04 -17.18
CA VAL A 130 -15.85 -8.48 -17.33
C VAL A 130 -15.77 -9.17 -15.98
N GLN A 131 -15.10 -8.56 -15.00
CA GLN A 131 -14.93 -9.17 -13.70
C GLN A 131 -16.25 -9.21 -12.90
N LEU A 132 -17.03 -8.12 -12.92
CA LEU A 132 -18.31 -8.06 -12.22
C LEU A 132 -19.37 -8.97 -12.85
N ASP A 133 -19.36 -9.15 -14.17
CA ASP A 133 -20.25 -10.09 -14.85
C ASP A 133 -19.95 -11.56 -14.52
N ALA A 134 -18.72 -11.87 -14.13
CA ALA A 134 -18.33 -13.20 -13.69
C ALA A 134 -18.72 -13.50 -12.23
N LEU A 135 -19.08 -12.50 -11.43
CA LEU A 135 -19.54 -12.66 -10.06
C LEU A 135 -21.02 -13.06 -10.00
N SER A 136 -21.45 -13.77 -8.93
CA SER A 136 -22.87 -14.00 -8.65
C SER A 136 -23.62 -12.68 -8.41
N PRO A 137 -24.95 -12.65 -8.53
CA PRO A 137 -25.73 -11.43 -8.21
C PRO A 137 -25.44 -10.88 -6.81
N GLU A 138 -25.36 -11.75 -5.80
CA GLU A 138 -25.09 -11.39 -4.40
C GLU A 138 -23.67 -10.81 -4.23
N GLN A 139 -22.67 -11.40 -4.91
CA GLN A 139 -21.31 -10.93 -4.89
C GLN A 139 -21.17 -9.58 -5.59
N ARG A 140 -21.94 -9.36 -6.67
CA ARG A 140 -21.97 -8.08 -7.40
C ARG A 140 -22.59 -6.97 -6.55
N GLU A 141 -23.63 -7.25 -5.78
CA GLU A 141 -24.22 -6.30 -4.81
C GLU A 141 -23.21 -5.92 -3.72
N ALA A 142 -22.26 -6.79 -3.40
CA ALA A 142 -21.18 -6.54 -2.45
C ALA A 142 -19.98 -5.79 -3.04
N PHE A 143 -20.07 -5.27 -4.27
CA PHE A 143 -19.01 -4.47 -4.88
C PHE A 143 -18.93 -3.09 -4.24
N LEU A 144 -17.75 -2.72 -3.73
CA LEU A 144 -17.52 -1.51 -2.93
C LEU A 144 -16.93 -0.35 -3.74
N GLY A 145 -16.42 -0.61 -4.95
CA GLY A 145 -15.89 0.44 -5.81
C GLY A 145 -14.50 0.16 -6.36
N VAL A 146 -13.95 1.18 -7.03
CA VAL A 146 -12.64 1.18 -7.68
C VAL A 146 -11.69 2.07 -6.90
N GLY A 147 -10.53 1.54 -6.51
CA GLY A 147 -9.41 2.35 -6.03
C GLY A 147 -8.40 2.57 -7.15
N ILE A 148 -7.84 3.77 -7.22
CA ILE A 148 -6.86 4.17 -8.23
C ILE A 148 -5.60 4.65 -7.52
N ALA A 149 -4.48 4.01 -7.82
CA ALA A 149 -3.15 4.42 -7.43
C ALA A 149 -2.42 5.02 -8.63
N MET A 150 -1.89 6.22 -8.47
CA MET A 150 -1.11 6.89 -9.50
C MET A 150 -0.14 7.90 -8.89
N PRO A 151 0.97 8.23 -9.55
CA PRO A 151 1.81 9.36 -9.13
C PRO A 151 0.98 10.65 -9.15
N TRP A 152 1.00 11.43 -8.06
CA TRP A 152 0.26 12.72 -8.02
C TRP A 152 0.63 13.67 -9.15
N PHE A 153 1.87 13.59 -9.62
CA PHE A 153 2.39 14.36 -10.74
C PHE A 153 2.93 13.40 -11.81
N ILE A 154 2.03 12.63 -12.45
CA ILE A 154 2.43 11.62 -13.44
C ILE A 154 3.25 12.23 -14.59
N GLY A 155 3.01 13.50 -14.92
CA GLY A 155 3.77 14.27 -15.89
C GLY A 155 5.06 14.94 -15.35
N ALA A 156 5.36 14.81 -14.03
CA ALA A 156 6.65 15.25 -13.50
C ALA A 156 7.76 14.34 -14.01
N TRP A 157 8.96 14.88 -14.12
CA TRP A 157 10.13 14.16 -14.64
C TRP A 157 9.91 13.65 -16.08
N ARG A 158 9.06 14.35 -16.86
CA ARG A 158 8.69 13.96 -18.23
C ARG A 158 9.89 13.89 -19.18
N GLU A 159 10.94 14.67 -18.91
CA GLU A 159 12.15 14.73 -19.73
C GLU A 159 12.93 13.41 -19.66
N GLU A 160 12.93 12.74 -18.50
CA GLU A 160 13.59 11.45 -18.27
C GLU A 160 12.96 10.31 -19.08
N ILE A 161 11.69 10.44 -19.43
CA ILE A 161 10.93 9.40 -20.18
C ILE A 161 10.41 9.90 -21.53
N GLY A 162 10.84 11.09 -21.97
CA GLY A 162 10.50 11.63 -23.30
C GLY A 162 9.03 11.99 -23.53
N VAL A 163 8.28 12.34 -22.46
CA VAL A 163 6.87 12.70 -22.53
C VAL A 163 6.68 14.17 -22.88
N SER A 164 5.79 14.44 -23.86
CA SER A 164 5.51 15.81 -24.31
C SER A 164 4.71 16.61 -23.26
N PRO A 165 4.79 17.96 -23.28
CA PRO A 165 3.97 18.81 -22.41
C PRO A 165 2.46 18.60 -22.58
N ASP A 166 2.02 18.26 -23.80
CA ASP A 166 0.60 18.04 -24.10
C ASP A 166 0.08 16.77 -23.46
N GLN A 167 0.81 15.67 -23.57
CA GLN A 167 0.49 14.43 -22.89
C GLN A 167 0.43 14.61 -21.36
N ALA A 168 1.39 15.35 -20.78
CA ALA A 168 1.40 15.61 -19.35
C ALA A 168 0.19 16.46 -18.89
N ARG A 169 -0.31 17.38 -19.73
CA ARG A 169 -1.47 18.23 -19.39
C ARG A 169 -2.80 17.47 -19.25
N GLU A 170 -2.96 16.33 -19.92
CA GLU A 170 -4.15 15.48 -19.75
C GLU A 170 -4.34 14.99 -18.32
N TRP A 171 -3.26 14.93 -17.55
CA TRP A 171 -3.25 14.46 -16.17
C TRP A 171 -3.23 15.62 -15.16
N GLY A 172 -3.94 16.70 -15.48
CA GLY A 172 -4.04 17.90 -14.66
C GLY A 172 -5.06 17.79 -13.52
N ALA A 173 -5.50 18.96 -13.03
CA ALA A 173 -6.31 19.09 -11.82
C ALA A 173 -7.71 18.42 -11.88
N ASP A 174 -8.23 18.12 -13.07
CA ASP A 174 -9.55 17.50 -13.30
C ASP A 174 -9.51 15.96 -13.38
N VAL A 175 -8.38 15.35 -13.08
CA VAL A 175 -8.19 13.89 -13.24
C VAL A 175 -9.18 13.07 -12.42
N GLU A 176 -9.38 13.42 -11.16
CA GLU A 176 -10.32 12.70 -10.30
C GLU A 176 -11.76 12.81 -10.81
N ASP A 177 -12.18 14.00 -11.23
CA ASP A 177 -13.53 14.23 -11.76
C ASP A 177 -13.77 13.44 -13.05
N ALA A 178 -12.76 13.34 -13.92
CA ALA A 178 -12.84 12.54 -15.14
C ALA A 178 -13.07 11.05 -14.86
N PHE A 179 -12.35 10.48 -13.89
CA PHE A 179 -12.55 9.08 -13.48
C PHE A 179 -13.89 8.86 -12.79
N ARG A 180 -14.31 9.76 -11.89
CA ARG A 180 -15.62 9.68 -11.23
C ARG A 180 -16.78 9.75 -12.23
N SER A 181 -16.61 10.54 -13.29
CA SER A 181 -17.61 10.66 -14.37
C SER A 181 -17.58 9.49 -15.36
N GLY A 182 -16.42 8.87 -15.54
CA GLY A 182 -16.22 7.77 -16.50
C GLY A 182 -16.51 6.37 -15.94
N LEU A 183 -16.57 6.23 -14.61
CA LEU A 183 -16.83 4.97 -13.92
C LEU A 183 -18.11 5.10 -13.10
N ASP A 184 -19.10 4.27 -13.37
CA ASP A 184 -20.42 4.28 -12.68
C ASP A 184 -20.36 3.54 -11.34
N CYS A 185 -19.44 3.97 -10.46
CA CYS A 185 -19.22 3.40 -9.13
C CYS A 185 -18.41 4.35 -8.23
N PRO A 186 -18.34 4.09 -6.91
CA PRO A 186 -17.45 4.84 -6.02
C PRO A 186 -15.99 4.71 -6.45
N VAL A 187 -15.27 5.84 -6.51
CA VAL A 187 -13.85 5.92 -6.91
C VAL A 187 -13.03 6.54 -5.79
N PHE A 188 -11.94 5.87 -5.43
CA PHE A 188 -10.98 6.27 -4.40
C PHE A 188 -9.61 6.51 -5.03
N PHE A 189 -8.91 7.53 -4.58
CA PHE A 189 -7.58 7.87 -5.12
C PHE A 189 -6.52 7.85 -4.03
N GLU A 190 -5.31 7.38 -4.38
CA GLU A 190 -4.13 7.46 -3.54
C GLU A 190 -2.87 7.56 -4.41
N ASN A 191 -1.79 8.09 -3.82
CA ASN A 191 -0.46 7.98 -4.43
C ASN A 191 -0.02 6.51 -4.55
N ASP A 192 0.65 6.16 -5.64
CA ASP A 192 1.11 4.80 -5.94
C ASP A 192 2.02 4.21 -4.85
N GLY A 193 2.95 5.01 -4.31
CA GLY A 193 3.81 4.59 -3.21
C GLY A 193 3.07 4.35 -1.90
N ASN A 194 2.11 5.23 -1.55
CA ASN A 194 1.25 5.04 -0.39
C ASN A 194 0.34 3.82 -0.56
N ALA A 195 -0.24 3.63 -1.73
CA ALA A 195 -1.05 2.45 -2.03
C ALA A 195 -0.23 1.16 -1.91
N ALA A 196 0.99 1.13 -2.44
CA ALA A 196 1.89 -0.02 -2.29
C ALA A 196 2.27 -0.30 -0.83
N ALA A 197 2.53 0.76 -0.03
CA ALA A 197 2.74 0.61 1.41
C ALA A 197 1.49 0.08 2.13
N LEU A 198 0.28 0.51 1.71
CA LEU A 198 -0.99 0.00 2.24
C LEU A 198 -1.18 -1.50 1.94
N ALA A 199 -0.78 -1.95 0.75
CA ALA A 199 -0.83 -3.37 0.41
C ALA A 199 0.01 -4.21 1.38
N GLU A 200 1.24 -3.81 1.63
CA GLU A 200 2.12 -4.50 2.59
C GLU A 200 1.61 -4.40 4.04
N LEU A 201 1.01 -3.26 4.41
CA LEU A 201 0.42 -3.05 5.76
C LEU A 201 -0.75 -4.01 6.04
N LEU A 202 -1.61 -4.26 5.05
CA LEU A 202 -2.84 -5.02 5.26
C LEU A 202 -2.74 -6.49 4.84
N CYS A 203 -1.85 -6.82 3.90
CA CYS A 203 -1.79 -8.15 3.27
C CYS A 203 -0.38 -8.71 3.10
N GLY A 204 0.67 -7.97 3.47
CA GLY A 204 2.06 -8.37 3.25
C GLY A 204 2.93 -8.35 4.52
N VAL A 205 4.21 -8.07 4.34
CA VAL A 205 5.22 -8.10 5.41
C VAL A 205 5.06 -6.98 6.45
N GLY A 206 4.28 -5.95 6.14
CA GLY A 206 3.96 -4.86 7.06
C GLY A 206 2.91 -5.23 8.12
N LEU A 207 2.28 -6.43 8.03
CA LEU A 207 1.34 -6.89 9.04
C LEU A 207 1.98 -6.95 10.43
N GLY A 208 1.49 -6.08 11.34
CA GLY A 208 1.98 -5.99 12.71
C GLY A 208 3.22 -5.12 12.91
N VAL A 209 3.73 -4.46 11.87
CA VAL A 209 4.76 -3.42 11.95
C VAL A 209 4.09 -2.05 12.05
N GLU A 210 4.39 -1.29 13.11
CA GLU A 210 3.68 -0.03 13.36
C GLU A 210 4.30 1.16 12.63
N ASN A 211 5.63 1.19 12.50
CA ASN A 211 6.34 2.33 11.93
C ASN A 211 7.34 1.86 10.87
N TYR A 212 7.07 2.09 9.61
CA TYR A 212 8.03 1.73 8.57
C TYR A 212 8.01 2.68 7.38
N LEU A 213 9.15 2.78 6.71
CA LEU A 213 9.30 3.43 5.43
C LEU A 213 9.29 2.36 4.33
N TYR A 214 8.42 2.55 3.35
CA TYR A 214 8.30 1.66 2.20
C TYR A 214 8.99 2.28 0.98
N PHE A 215 9.81 1.48 0.29
CA PHE A 215 10.40 1.82 -1.00
C PHE A 215 9.80 0.93 -2.09
N HIS A 216 9.32 1.55 -3.15
CA HIS A 216 8.95 0.88 -4.40
C HIS A 216 9.94 1.24 -5.49
N VAL A 217 10.82 0.32 -5.86
CA VAL A 217 11.77 0.51 -6.96
C VAL A 217 11.08 0.06 -8.26
N GLY A 218 10.46 1.02 -8.94
CA GLY A 218 9.78 0.83 -10.23
C GLY A 218 10.47 1.61 -11.34
N THR A 219 9.74 1.93 -12.42
CA THR A 219 10.25 2.84 -13.47
C THR A 219 10.86 4.07 -12.81
N PHE A 220 10.13 4.71 -11.90
CA PHE A 220 10.67 5.66 -10.93
C PHE A 220 10.55 5.09 -9.52
N VAL A 221 11.52 5.43 -8.66
CA VAL A 221 11.43 5.08 -7.25
C VAL A 221 10.29 5.87 -6.61
N GLY A 222 9.43 5.18 -5.87
CA GLY A 222 8.38 5.76 -5.05
C GLY A 222 8.49 5.30 -3.61
N GLY A 223 7.60 5.77 -2.76
CA GLY A 223 7.55 5.32 -1.37
C GLY A 223 6.27 5.66 -0.65
N GLY A 224 6.13 5.08 0.53
CA GLY A 224 5.04 5.35 1.46
C GLY A 224 5.55 5.30 2.89
N LEU A 225 4.92 6.04 3.77
CA LEU A 225 5.26 6.10 5.19
C LEU A 225 4.10 5.57 6.02
N VAL A 226 4.38 4.62 6.89
CA VAL A 226 3.44 4.10 7.89
C VAL A 226 3.91 4.52 9.27
N LEU A 227 3.04 5.15 10.04
CA LEU A 227 3.27 5.56 11.42
C LEU A 227 2.08 5.15 12.29
N GLY A 228 2.34 4.46 13.40
CA GLY A 228 1.30 3.95 14.29
C GLY A 228 0.32 2.98 13.59
N GLY A 229 0.80 2.19 12.63
CA GLY A 229 -0.01 1.24 11.86
C GLY A 229 -0.99 1.90 10.87
N GLN A 230 -0.73 3.14 10.47
CA GLN A 230 -1.55 3.90 9.53
C GLN A 230 -0.70 4.56 8.46
N ILE A 231 -1.22 4.66 7.23
CA ILE A 231 -0.57 5.42 6.16
C ILE A 231 -0.50 6.90 6.56
N HIS A 232 0.70 7.45 6.56
CA HIS A 232 0.96 8.86 6.83
C HIS A 232 1.09 9.62 5.51
N GLN A 233 0.00 10.22 5.05
CA GLN A 233 -0.04 10.98 3.79
C GLN A 233 0.69 12.33 3.88
N GLY A 234 0.88 12.87 5.09
CA GLY A 234 1.30 14.25 5.27
C GLY A 234 0.15 15.24 4.97
N ARG A 235 0.41 16.53 5.18
CA ARG A 235 -0.61 17.57 5.01
C ARG A 235 -1.09 17.74 3.57
N HIS A 236 -0.20 17.49 2.61
CA HIS A 236 -0.44 17.72 1.18
C HIS A 236 -0.46 16.41 0.37
N GLY A 237 -0.57 15.27 1.03
CA GLY A 237 -0.52 13.96 0.38
C GLY A 237 0.86 13.60 -0.18
N ASN A 238 1.93 14.27 0.26
CA ASN A 238 3.27 14.15 -0.33
C ASN A 238 4.32 13.57 0.63
N ALA A 239 3.90 12.93 1.72
CA ALA A 239 4.83 12.23 2.59
C ALA A 239 5.49 11.07 1.83
N ALA A 240 6.77 10.81 2.12
CA ALA A 240 7.59 9.82 1.42
C ALA A 240 7.67 10.01 -0.11
N ALA A 241 7.68 11.26 -0.60
CA ALA A 241 7.98 11.58 -2.01
C ALA A 241 9.46 11.28 -2.32
N LEU A 242 9.82 10.00 -2.27
CA LEU A 242 11.22 9.53 -2.28
C LEU A 242 11.97 9.88 -3.56
N ALA A 243 11.29 9.89 -4.71
CA ALA A 243 11.92 10.32 -5.98
C ALA A 243 12.59 11.69 -5.87
N SER A 244 11.96 12.63 -5.16
CA SER A 244 12.44 14.00 -4.96
C SER A 244 13.37 14.17 -3.76
N MET A 245 13.75 13.08 -3.08
CA MET A 245 14.66 13.13 -1.93
C MET A 245 16.06 13.54 -2.39
N PRO A 246 16.62 14.66 -1.88
CA PRO A 246 17.96 15.08 -2.23
C PRO A 246 18.99 14.13 -1.62
N ILE A 247 19.97 13.75 -2.42
CA ILE A 247 21.10 12.92 -2.02
C ILE A 247 22.42 13.60 -2.37
N PRO A 248 23.49 13.37 -1.61
CA PRO A 248 24.80 13.95 -1.92
C PRO A 248 25.38 13.37 -3.21
N ASP A 249 26.03 14.20 -4.01
CA ASP A 249 26.81 13.81 -5.18
C ASP A 249 28.18 14.49 -5.18
N GLN A 250 29.15 13.96 -5.95
CA GLN A 250 30.53 14.43 -5.99
C GLN A 250 30.69 15.89 -6.46
N GLY A 251 29.70 16.44 -7.16
CA GLY A 251 29.69 17.79 -7.67
C GLY A 251 28.58 18.69 -7.10
N GLY A 252 27.81 18.23 -6.10
CA GLY A 252 26.67 18.98 -5.58
C GLY A 252 25.55 18.13 -5.01
N GLN A 253 24.36 18.26 -5.58
CA GLN A 253 23.16 17.60 -5.15
C GLN A 253 22.53 16.82 -6.32
N ASP A 254 22.08 15.61 -6.05
CA ASP A 254 21.31 14.78 -6.96
C ASP A 254 19.98 14.36 -6.26
N PHE A 255 19.11 13.67 -6.97
CA PHE A 255 17.86 13.13 -6.41
C PHE A 255 17.88 11.62 -6.41
N LEU A 256 17.19 11.03 -5.43
CA LEU A 256 17.07 9.58 -5.32
C LEU A 256 16.51 8.94 -6.61
N LEU A 257 15.65 9.67 -7.33
CA LEU A 257 15.13 9.29 -8.65
C LEU A 257 16.21 8.74 -9.58
N HIS A 258 17.31 9.47 -9.73
CA HIS A 258 18.37 9.16 -10.71
C HIS A 258 19.21 7.93 -10.29
N ARG A 259 19.23 7.59 -9.01
CA ARG A 259 20.10 6.55 -8.45
C ARG A 259 19.37 5.26 -8.12
N ALA A 260 18.05 5.33 -7.88
CA ALA A 260 17.30 4.19 -7.37
C ALA A 260 16.07 3.83 -8.22
N SER A 261 16.01 4.26 -9.48
CA SER A 261 14.93 3.96 -10.40
C SER A 261 15.36 2.98 -11.49
N LEU A 262 14.45 2.11 -11.94
CA LEU A 262 14.74 1.11 -12.97
C LEU A 262 14.99 1.74 -14.35
N TYR A 263 14.40 2.91 -14.67
CA TYR A 263 14.64 3.56 -15.94
C TYR A 263 16.14 3.83 -16.20
N SER A 264 16.90 4.13 -15.15
CA SER A 264 18.33 4.38 -15.28
C SER A 264 19.13 3.08 -15.53
N LEU A 265 18.71 1.97 -14.95
CA LEU A 265 19.26 0.65 -15.23
C LEU A 265 18.92 0.20 -16.66
N GLU A 266 17.63 0.29 -17.03
CA GLU A 266 17.14 -0.10 -18.36
C GLU A 266 17.82 0.71 -19.48
N ALA A 267 18.04 2.00 -19.28
CA ALA A 267 18.75 2.86 -20.22
C ALA A 267 20.23 2.49 -20.40
N ALA A 268 20.84 1.84 -19.43
CA ALA A 268 22.26 1.44 -19.47
C ALA A 268 22.45 0.01 -20.00
N LEU A 269 21.45 -0.87 -19.87
CA LEU A 269 21.52 -2.27 -20.37
C LEU A 269 21.65 -2.30 -21.91
N GLY A 270 22.32 -3.35 -22.41
CA GLY A 270 22.57 -3.56 -23.84
C GLY A 270 23.64 -2.65 -24.45
N ARG A 271 24.31 -1.81 -23.65
CA ARG A 271 25.39 -0.90 -24.11
C ARG A 271 26.79 -1.40 -23.79
N GLY A 272 26.92 -2.59 -23.20
CA GLY A 272 28.21 -3.15 -22.80
C GLY A 272 28.05 -4.47 -22.04
N ASP A 273 28.83 -4.65 -20.98
CA ASP A 273 28.71 -5.79 -20.06
C ASP A 273 27.53 -5.54 -19.10
N ASP A 274 26.43 -6.22 -19.33
CA ASP A 274 25.19 -6.07 -18.56
C ASP A 274 25.38 -6.46 -17.08
N ASP A 275 26.26 -7.39 -16.75
CA ASP A 275 26.53 -7.78 -15.36
C ASP A 275 27.30 -6.68 -14.63
N ALA A 276 28.27 -6.05 -15.29
CA ALA A 276 28.95 -4.87 -14.74
C ALA A 276 28.00 -3.68 -14.56
N VAL A 277 27.09 -3.46 -15.52
CA VAL A 277 26.05 -2.41 -15.43
C VAL A 277 25.13 -2.68 -14.22
N ARG A 278 24.62 -3.89 -14.07
CA ARG A 278 23.77 -4.28 -12.92
C ARG A 278 24.49 -4.09 -11.58
N THR A 279 25.74 -4.52 -11.50
CA THR A 279 26.56 -4.40 -10.29
C THR A 279 26.76 -2.95 -9.91
N THR A 280 27.13 -2.08 -10.86
CA THR A 280 27.35 -0.66 -10.64
C THR A 280 26.06 0.04 -10.21
N TRP A 281 24.95 -0.28 -10.87
CA TRP A 281 23.63 0.26 -10.50
C TRP A 281 23.24 -0.17 -9.09
N LEU A 282 23.39 -1.44 -8.73
CA LEU A 282 23.09 -1.96 -7.39
C LEU A 282 23.87 -1.23 -6.30
N ASP A 283 25.18 -0.99 -6.51
CA ASP A 283 26.02 -0.31 -5.53
C ASP A 283 25.63 1.15 -5.37
N THR A 284 25.31 1.83 -6.47
CA THR A 284 24.86 3.23 -6.47
C THR A 284 23.49 3.39 -5.83
N CYS A 285 22.55 2.51 -6.20
CA CYS A 285 21.21 2.45 -5.66
C CYS A 285 21.23 2.18 -4.15
N ALA A 286 22.00 1.18 -3.72
CA ALA A 286 22.09 0.80 -2.31
C ALA A 286 22.71 1.93 -1.46
N GLN A 287 23.71 2.64 -1.98
CA GLN A 287 24.29 3.79 -1.29
C GLN A 287 23.27 4.90 -1.09
N ALA A 288 22.51 5.22 -2.13
CA ALA A 288 21.50 6.29 -2.09
C ALA A 288 20.34 5.93 -1.15
N ILE A 289 19.82 4.69 -1.24
CA ILE A 289 18.75 4.21 -0.36
C ILE A 289 19.22 4.17 1.10
N ALA A 290 20.41 3.67 1.40
CA ALA A 290 20.94 3.63 2.77
C ALA A 290 21.07 5.04 3.37
N PHE A 291 21.52 6.03 2.59
CA PHE A 291 21.56 7.42 3.02
C PHE A 291 20.18 7.94 3.41
N VAL A 292 19.16 7.70 2.59
CA VAL A 292 17.78 8.11 2.86
C VAL A 292 17.23 7.42 4.10
N ILE A 293 17.47 6.12 4.25
CA ILE A 293 17.01 5.35 5.43
C ILE A 293 17.61 5.91 6.71
N LEU A 294 18.92 6.14 6.75
CA LEU A 294 19.58 6.65 7.95
C LEU A 294 19.06 8.05 8.31
N GLY A 295 18.85 8.93 7.32
CA GLY A 295 18.27 10.25 7.52
C GLY A 295 16.81 10.18 8.04
N ALA A 296 15.97 9.37 7.42
CA ALA A 296 14.59 9.18 7.83
C ALA A 296 14.50 8.56 9.24
N ASN A 297 15.32 7.55 9.52
CA ASN A 297 15.33 6.88 10.83
C ASN A 297 15.80 7.81 11.97
N SER A 298 16.72 8.74 11.68
CA SER A 298 17.13 9.77 12.65
C SER A 298 16.01 10.71 13.08
N LEU A 299 14.93 10.81 12.30
CA LEU A 299 13.79 11.69 12.57
C LEU A 299 12.58 10.92 13.09
N LEU A 300 12.39 9.66 12.66
CA LEU A 300 11.13 8.92 12.81
C LEU A 300 11.25 7.71 13.74
N ASP A 301 12.47 7.21 14.02
CA ASP A 301 12.72 6.03 14.85
C ASP A 301 11.88 4.82 14.40
N LEU A 302 12.14 4.37 13.17
CA LEU A 302 11.34 3.36 12.49
C LEU A 302 11.61 1.94 13.00
N ASP A 303 10.58 1.09 13.05
CA ASP A 303 10.72 -0.34 13.34
C ASP A 303 11.36 -1.10 12.18
N ALA A 304 10.96 -0.73 10.95
CA ALA A 304 11.41 -1.41 9.74
C ALA A 304 11.51 -0.49 8.52
N VAL A 305 12.17 -0.99 7.50
CA VAL A 305 12.10 -0.52 6.12
C VAL A 305 11.67 -1.67 5.25
N VAL A 306 10.64 -1.47 4.45
CA VAL A 306 10.19 -2.44 3.43
C VAL A 306 10.75 -2.02 2.08
N LEU A 307 11.55 -2.88 1.46
CA LEU A 307 12.07 -2.66 0.10
C LEU A 307 11.39 -3.63 -0.86
N SER A 308 10.76 -3.07 -1.90
CA SER A 308 9.98 -3.80 -2.89
C SER A 308 10.14 -3.17 -4.28
N GLY A 309 9.51 -3.71 -5.29
CA GLY A 309 9.51 -3.10 -6.62
C GLY A 309 9.22 -4.07 -7.76
N ALA A 310 9.36 -3.53 -8.98
CA ALA A 310 9.09 -4.23 -10.23
C ALA A 310 10.36 -4.89 -10.82
N MET A 311 11.17 -5.52 -9.99
CA MET A 311 12.39 -6.24 -10.38
C MET A 311 12.29 -7.72 -10.03
N ASP A 312 13.14 -8.54 -10.63
CA ASP A 312 13.22 -9.96 -10.29
C ASP A 312 13.69 -10.18 -8.84
N GLU A 313 13.42 -11.38 -8.30
CA GLU A 313 13.74 -11.73 -6.92
C GLU A 313 15.22 -11.62 -6.61
N ALA A 314 16.08 -12.08 -7.53
CA ALA A 314 17.53 -12.10 -7.32
C ALA A 314 18.11 -10.69 -7.24
N LEU A 315 17.64 -9.78 -8.10
CA LEU A 315 18.05 -8.39 -8.11
C LEU A 315 17.59 -7.68 -6.83
N LEU A 316 16.35 -7.91 -6.38
CA LEU A 316 15.81 -7.33 -5.15
C LEU A 316 16.58 -7.81 -3.92
N GLN A 317 16.82 -9.12 -3.78
CA GLN A 317 17.60 -9.68 -2.68
C GLN A 317 19.03 -9.13 -2.66
N ALA A 318 19.64 -9.01 -3.83
CA ALA A 318 20.96 -8.41 -3.97
C ALA A 318 21.00 -6.94 -3.56
N LEU A 319 19.94 -6.18 -3.86
CA LEU A 319 19.81 -4.79 -3.45
C LEU A 319 19.64 -4.67 -1.93
N VAL A 320 18.73 -5.45 -1.32
CA VAL A 320 18.50 -5.48 0.13
C VAL A 320 19.81 -5.77 0.88
N ALA A 321 20.54 -6.83 0.48
CA ALA A 321 21.81 -7.17 1.12
C ALA A 321 22.85 -6.04 1.05
N ARG A 322 22.91 -5.33 -0.10
CA ARG A 322 23.81 -4.18 -0.24
C ARG A 322 23.39 -2.98 0.60
N VAL A 323 22.09 -2.70 0.68
CA VAL A 323 21.55 -1.62 1.54
C VAL A 323 21.89 -1.89 3.01
N GLU A 324 21.67 -3.10 3.51
CA GLU A 324 22.02 -3.52 4.88
C GLU A 324 23.52 -3.36 5.15
N ALA A 325 24.37 -3.80 4.22
CA ALA A 325 25.81 -3.66 4.34
C ALA A 325 26.24 -2.17 4.40
N ARG A 326 25.64 -1.31 3.56
CA ARG A 326 25.92 0.14 3.55
C ARG A 326 25.44 0.80 4.83
N MET A 327 24.23 0.51 5.32
CA MET A 327 23.75 1.02 6.61
C MET A 327 24.70 0.62 7.75
N THR A 328 25.12 -0.64 7.77
CA THR A 328 26.03 -1.13 8.80
C THR A 328 27.39 -0.46 8.78
N ALA A 329 27.92 -0.15 7.60
CA ALA A 329 29.20 0.51 7.43
C ALA A 329 29.15 2.02 7.74
N THR A 330 27.98 2.65 7.61
CA THR A 330 27.84 4.12 7.69
C THR A 330 27.19 4.60 8.98
N ALA A 331 26.31 3.79 9.60
CA ALA A 331 25.60 4.18 10.82
C ALA A 331 26.57 4.38 12.00
N PRO A 332 26.30 5.36 12.90
CA PRO A 332 27.01 5.47 14.17
C PRO A 332 26.89 4.20 15.01
N LYS A 333 27.87 3.94 15.90
CA LYS A 333 27.96 2.68 16.68
C LYS A 333 26.71 2.38 17.50
N ASP A 334 26.09 3.40 18.08
CA ASP A 334 24.93 3.26 18.98
C ASP A 334 23.59 3.60 18.27
N PHE A 335 23.61 3.65 16.94
CA PHE A 335 22.42 3.95 16.15
C PHE A 335 21.54 2.71 16.02
N PHE A 336 20.29 2.80 16.48
CA PHE A 336 19.30 1.76 16.25
C PHE A 336 18.92 1.73 14.76
N LYS A 337 19.17 0.60 14.13
CA LYS A 337 18.86 0.41 12.70
C LYS A 337 17.50 -0.26 12.56
N PRO A 338 16.63 0.23 11.67
CA PRO A 338 15.37 -0.45 11.37
C PRO A 338 15.65 -1.82 10.73
N SER A 339 14.75 -2.77 10.95
CA SER A 339 14.81 -4.07 10.27
C SER A 339 14.56 -3.91 8.79
N MET A 340 15.34 -4.61 7.94
CA MET A 340 15.07 -4.64 6.50
C MET A 340 14.12 -5.79 6.17
N LEU A 341 13.02 -5.47 5.50
CA LEU A 341 12.01 -6.43 5.05
C LEU A 341 11.91 -6.38 3.51
N VAL A 342 11.83 -7.56 2.90
CA VAL A 342 11.56 -7.67 1.46
C VAL A 342 10.07 -7.68 1.26
N GLY A 343 9.55 -6.75 0.43
CA GLY A 343 8.13 -6.68 0.13
C GLY A 343 7.60 -7.97 -0.50
N GLN A 344 6.43 -8.40 -0.06
CA GLN A 344 5.83 -9.67 -0.47
C GLN A 344 4.95 -9.53 -1.72
N ILE A 345 4.23 -8.41 -1.85
CA ILE A 345 3.24 -8.20 -2.93
C ILE A 345 3.90 -7.74 -4.22
N ARG A 346 5.05 -7.07 -4.12
CA ARG A 346 5.94 -6.78 -5.25
C ARG A 346 5.35 -5.84 -6.30
N GLU A 347 5.46 -6.26 -7.56
CA GLU A 347 5.09 -5.49 -8.74
C GLU A 347 3.63 -5.00 -8.74
N THR A 348 2.71 -5.81 -8.20
CA THR A 348 1.28 -5.46 -8.14
C THR A 348 0.90 -4.68 -6.88
N ALA A 349 1.85 -4.37 -6.00
CA ALA A 349 1.56 -3.71 -4.73
C ALA A 349 0.77 -2.39 -4.86
N PRO A 350 1.05 -1.49 -5.82
CA PRO A 350 0.24 -0.29 -5.99
C PRO A 350 -1.22 -0.60 -6.36
N ALA A 351 -1.45 -1.56 -7.28
CA ALA A 351 -2.80 -1.95 -7.68
C ALA A 351 -3.56 -2.65 -6.55
N VAL A 352 -2.91 -3.57 -5.82
CA VAL A 352 -3.50 -4.24 -4.66
C VAL A 352 -3.85 -3.22 -3.58
N GLY A 353 -2.93 -2.31 -3.26
CA GLY A 353 -3.16 -1.25 -2.28
C GLY A 353 -4.30 -0.32 -2.69
N ALA A 354 -4.38 0.04 -3.96
CA ALA A 354 -5.51 0.79 -4.50
C ALA A 354 -6.84 0.06 -4.25
N GLY A 355 -6.91 -1.23 -4.56
CA GLY A 355 -8.11 -2.03 -4.31
C GLY A 355 -8.47 -2.17 -2.82
N LEU A 356 -7.50 -1.98 -1.93
CA LEU A 356 -7.73 -1.97 -0.48
C LEU A 356 -8.23 -0.61 0.05
N LEU A 357 -8.18 0.49 -0.73
CA LEU A 357 -8.61 1.83 -0.28
C LEU A 357 -10.07 1.87 0.20
N PRO A 358 -11.06 1.30 -0.51
CA PRO A 358 -12.45 1.28 -0.03
C PRO A 358 -12.58 0.58 1.33
N LEU A 359 -11.81 -0.50 1.52
CA LEU A 359 -11.80 -1.28 2.77
C LEU A 359 -11.08 -0.51 3.89
N TYR A 360 -9.96 0.11 3.58
CA TYR A 360 -9.18 0.91 4.52
C TYR A 360 -9.98 2.09 5.05
N ALA A 361 -10.64 2.84 4.18
CA ALA A 361 -11.47 3.98 4.54
C ALA A 361 -12.65 3.58 5.44
N SER A 362 -13.27 2.41 5.16
CA SER A 362 -14.49 1.97 5.85
C SER A 362 -14.21 1.17 7.13
N TYR A 363 -13.14 0.37 7.16
CA TYR A 363 -12.96 -0.68 8.17
C TYR A 363 -11.64 -0.61 8.95
N THR A 364 -10.77 0.40 8.73
CA THR A 364 -9.56 0.58 9.54
C THR A 364 -9.82 1.54 10.70
N PRO A 365 -9.27 1.28 11.91
CA PRO A 365 -9.40 2.19 13.03
C PRO A 365 -8.85 3.57 12.67
N ASN A 366 -9.66 4.62 12.88
CA ASN A 366 -9.25 6.00 12.68
C ASN A 366 -9.64 6.81 13.90
N LEU A 367 -8.68 7.46 14.54
CA LEU A 367 -8.91 8.32 15.70
C LEU A 367 -9.88 9.47 15.38
N GLY A 368 -9.93 9.93 14.13
CA GLY A 368 -10.92 10.92 13.68
C GLY A 368 -12.37 10.45 13.89
N SER A 369 -12.63 9.15 13.84
CA SER A 369 -13.97 8.58 14.08
C SER A 369 -14.42 8.68 15.53
N LEU A 370 -13.52 8.89 16.49
CA LEU A 370 -13.83 9.11 17.90
C LEU A 370 -14.34 10.51 18.18
N LEU A 371 -13.97 11.47 17.34
CA LEU A 371 -14.34 12.87 17.52
C LEU A 371 -15.71 13.11 16.86
N LYS A 372 -16.48 14.06 17.39
CA LYS A 372 -17.69 14.53 16.71
C LYS A 372 -17.25 15.14 15.37
N GLY A 373 -17.30 14.34 14.32
CA GLY A 373 -17.09 14.76 12.95
C GLY A 373 -18.36 15.41 12.41
N ASP A 374 -18.19 16.35 11.51
CA ASP A 374 -19.26 16.78 10.65
C ASP A 374 -19.78 15.53 9.92
N ALA A 375 -21.09 15.31 9.99
CA ALA A 375 -21.73 14.31 9.16
C ALA A 375 -21.55 14.75 7.70
N ALA A 376 -20.80 13.97 6.91
CA ALA A 376 -20.81 14.07 5.47
C ALA A 376 -22.04 13.36 4.93
#